data_d56b6fd730980de98a36536ab4f36e69
#
_entry.id   d56b6fd730980de98a36536ab4f36e69
#
_cell.length_a   1.000
_cell.length_b   1.000
_cell.length_c   1.000
_cell.angle_alpha   90.00
_cell.angle_beta   90.00
_cell.angle_gamma   90.00
#
_symmetry.space_group_name_H-M   'P 1'
#
loop_
_entity.id
_entity.type
_entity.pdbx_description
1 polymer ?
#
loop_
_entity_poly.entity_id
_entity_poly.type
_entity_poly.pdbx_seq_one_letter_code
_entity_poly.pdbx_strand_id
1 'polypeptide(L)'
;AGLDGGRLGWGLDQLFTMFIGPVWGTVVGVVAWLMAVMGGFRLWSYLEGWLLRAAGGTQDDDLAQGSVVADEELKENAKVASGKKKVTRLPPEFRKSFSMPERQDDLPAQPRPRDERLPSLELLIGERTAKLDERTINQTAGLIEKTLAEFGIPAQVTGFRVGPAVTQFAVEPGFIDKNASGDEEQRMKVRVAQIASLQKDLALALSAQRLRIEAPVPGRSYVGIEVPNSRVEVVRLRSILETEAFHKVRSPLSMALGRDVSGHPVVADLAKMPHLLIAGSTGSGKSVCITSIATCLAMNNSPEDLRMVMIDAKMVELIRFNGLPHLYGKVETNIDRIQGVLRWVVVEMENRYKLLEVAGSRDIISYNRKVLRRQDGKPMPRIVVLIDEMADLMMHAPDQTEHNLVRLAQMARATGIHLVMATQRPSTDVVTGLIKANFPARIAFAVTSGIDSRVILDSNGAESLLGNGDMLFLSPEAGIPSRVQGVMITDQEIEKVITHWQNSRDEDGAAPPWERLLNEPEHGVDDALIEQAIGVVQKSQRASASLLQRRLRIGYPRAARLLDELEDLGVVGPSLGGGRERDVLVDEDDDSE
;
A
#
# COMPACT_ATOMS: atom_id res chain seq x y z
N ALA A 1 -32.64 -14.42 35.39
CA ALA A 1 -31.30 -14.14 35.89
C ALA A 1 -30.34 -14.06 34.69
N GLY A 2 -29.85 -12.91 34.31
CA GLY A 2 -28.83 -12.77 33.28
C GLY A 2 -29.20 -11.94 32.06
N LEU A 3 -30.25 -11.15 32.10
CA LEU A 3 -30.69 -10.28 31.00
C LEU A 3 -30.03 -8.89 31.02
N ASP A 4 -29.43 -8.49 32.17
CA ASP A 4 -28.95 -7.13 32.39
C ASP A 4 -27.39 -7.09 32.46
N GLY A 5 -26.72 -7.08 31.33
CA GLY A 5 -25.26 -6.87 31.26
C GLY A 5 -24.38 -8.12 31.37
N GLY A 6 -24.92 -9.33 31.26
CA GLY A 6 -24.17 -10.58 31.31
C GLY A 6 -23.63 -10.95 32.70
N ARG A 7 -22.81 -12.03 32.78
CA ARG A 7 -22.30 -12.56 34.06
C ARG A 7 -21.45 -11.57 34.87
N LEU A 8 -20.72 -10.67 34.21
CA LEU A 8 -19.88 -9.66 34.86
C LEU A 8 -20.74 -8.51 35.45
N GLY A 9 -21.75 -8.05 34.71
CA GLY A 9 -22.66 -7.01 35.17
C GLY A 9 -23.47 -7.46 36.37
N TRP A 10 -23.98 -8.73 36.34
CA TRP A 10 -24.68 -9.33 37.46
C TRP A 10 -23.79 -9.50 38.70
N GLY A 11 -22.53 -9.88 38.52
CA GLY A 11 -21.58 -10.02 39.62
C GLY A 11 -21.26 -8.70 40.31
N LEU A 12 -21.10 -7.62 39.54
CA LEU A 12 -20.88 -6.26 40.06
C LEU A 12 -22.11 -5.74 40.79
N ASP A 13 -23.29 -5.93 40.25
CA ASP A 13 -24.56 -5.54 40.91
C ASP A 13 -24.75 -6.22 42.26
N GLN A 14 -24.50 -7.52 42.34
CA GLN A 14 -24.54 -8.29 43.60
C GLN A 14 -23.52 -7.78 44.62
N LEU A 15 -22.34 -7.41 44.16
CA LEU A 15 -21.26 -6.91 45.02
C LEU A 15 -21.62 -5.52 45.60
N PHE A 16 -22.18 -4.62 44.80
CA PHE A 16 -22.63 -3.31 45.23
C PHE A 16 -23.85 -3.39 46.16
N THR A 17 -24.82 -4.26 45.84
CA THR A 17 -26.03 -4.43 46.67
C THR A 17 -25.68 -5.08 48.02
N MET A 18 -24.68 -5.95 48.10
CA MET A 18 -24.26 -6.59 49.34
C MET A 18 -23.54 -5.62 50.31
N PHE A 19 -22.76 -4.64 49.80
CA PHE A 19 -21.99 -3.71 50.63
C PHE A 19 -22.71 -2.44 50.97
N ILE A 20 -23.59 -1.93 50.09
CA ILE A 20 -24.16 -0.56 50.19
C ILE A 20 -25.68 -0.60 50.25
N GLY A 21 -26.27 -1.77 50.11
CA GLY A 21 -27.74 -1.97 50.10
C GLY A 21 -28.38 -1.81 48.71
N PRO A 22 -29.59 -2.37 48.51
CA PRO A 22 -30.16 -2.50 47.15
C PRO A 22 -30.47 -1.15 46.47
N VAL A 23 -30.86 -0.11 47.22
CA VAL A 23 -31.18 1.19 46.67
C VAL A 23 -29.93 2.00 46.28
N TRP A 24 -28.95 2.07 47.17
CA TRP A 24 -27.71 2.77 46.92
C TRP A 24 -26.77 2.04 46.00
N GLY A 25 -26.78 0.71 45.97
CA GLY A 25 -26.01 -0.09 45.03
C GLY A 25 -26.41 0.14 43.59
N THR A 26 -27.69 0.22 43.27
CA THR A 26 -28.19 0.53 41.94
C THR A 26 -27.85 1.97 41.53
N VAL A 27 -27.91 2.95 42.42
CA VAL A 27 -27.55 4.34 42.16
C VAL A 27 -26.05 4.45 41.82
N VAL A 28 -25.17 3.79 42.58
CA VAL A 28 -23.72 3.77 42.33
C VAL A 28 -23.41 3.06 40.98
N GLY A 29 -24.10 1.96 40.69
CA GLY A 29 -23.95 1.25 39.42
C GLY A 29 -24.33 2.11 38.21
N VAL A 30 -25.44 2.85 38.28
CA VAL A 30 -25.89 3.79 37.23
C VAL A 30 -24.90 4.95 37.05
N VAL A 31 -24.39 5.52 38.16
CA VAL A 31 -23.39 6.60 38.08
C VAL A 31 -22.08 6.12 37.48
N ALA A 32 -21.61 4.93 37.87
CA ALA A 32 -20.41 4.35 37.30
C ALA A 32 -20.55 4.05 35.81
N TRP A 33 -21.72 3.55 35.39
CA TRP A 33 -22.04 3.32 33.99
C TRP A 33 -22.06 4.62 33.19
N LEU A 34 -22.74 5.68 33.71
CA LEU A 34 -22.74 7.00 33.09
C LEU A 34 -21.34 7.59 32.96
N MET A 35 -20.50 7.48 33.98
CA MET A 35 -19.09 7.93 33.90
C MET A 35 -18.30 7.16 32.85
N ALA A 36 -18.50 5.87 32.72
CA ALA A 36 -17.84 5.05 31.70
C ALA A 36 -18.29 5.44 30.28
N VAL A 37 -19.60 5.69 30.08
CA VAL A 37 -20.14 6.18 28.79
C VAL A 37 -19.58 7.57 28.46
N MET A 38 -19.59 8.48 29.44
CA MET A 38 -19.05 9.83 29.24
C MET A 38 -17.57 9.85 28.93
N GLY A 39 -16.77 8.97 29.57
CA GLY A 39 -15.35 8.80 29.28
C GLY A 39 -15.10 8.19 27.90
N GLY A 40 -15.89 7.17 27.52
CA GLY A 40 -15.77 6.49 26.23
C GLY A 40 -16.09 7.38 25.02
N PHE A 41 -17.05 8.26 25.16
CA PHE A 41 -17.46 9.21 24.10
C PHE A 41 -16.83 10.60 24.21
N ARG A 42 -15.89 10.83 25.14
CA ARG A 42 -15.29 12.16 25.41
C ARG A 42 -16.34 13.25 25.70
N LEU A 43 -17.48 12.88 26.28
CA LEU A 43 -18.56 13.80 26.60
C LEU A 43 -18.27 14.64 27.87
N TRP A 44 -17.18 14.34 28.58
CA TRP A 44 -16.78 15.04 29.79
C TRP A 44 -16.57 16.54 29.56
N SER A 45 -15.93 16.90 28.46
CA SER A 45 -15.68 18.30 28.10
C SER A 45 -16.95 19.10 27.82
N TYR A 46 -18.01 18.46 27.34
CA TYR A 46 -19.29 19.08 27.13
C TYR A 46 -20.06 19.32 28.46
N LEU A 47 -19.95 18.35 29.37
CA LEU A 47 -20.55 18.47 30.69
C LEU A 47 -19.86 19.56 31.53
N GLU A 48 -18.54 19.62 31.50
CA GLU A 48 -17.74 20.64 32.17
C GLU A 48 -18.08 22.05 31.66
N GLY A 49 -18.15 22.21 30.33
CA GLY A 49 -18.58 23.47 29.71
C GLY A 49 -20.03 23.87 30.05
N TRP A 50 -20.95 22.91 30.22
CA TRP A 50 -22.31 23.16 30.63
C TRP A 50 -22.40 23.52 32.14
N LEU A 51 -21.67 22.82 33.00
CA LEU A 51 -21.60 23.09 34.44
C LEU A 51 -21.02 24.48 34.74
N LEU A 52 -19.98 24.88 34.03
CA LEU A 52 -19.39 26.21 34.15
C LEU A 52 -20.37 27.32 33.74
N ARG A 53 -21.20 27.11 32.72
CA ARG A 53 -22.26 28.03 32.33
C ARG A 53 -23.43 28.06 33.34
N ALA A 54 -23.78 26.90 33.90
CA ALA A 54 -24.87 26.79 34.89
C ALA A 54 -24.47 27.33 36.27
N ALA A 55 -23.18 27.36 36.60
CA ALA A 55 -22.66 27.91 37.85
C ALA A 55 -22.62 29.44 37.91
N GLY A 56 -23.20 30.16 36.92
CA GLY A 56 -23.43 31.62 36.97
C GLY A 56 -22.16 32.45 36.79
N GLY A 57 -21.15 31.93 36.13
CA GLY A 57 -19.94 32.70 35.78
C GLY A 57 -20.20 33.61 34.59
N THR A 58 -20.63 34.82 34.84
CA THR A 58 -20.57 35.93 33.89
C THR A 58 -19.11 36.30 33.68
N GLN A 59 -18.47 35.77 32.65
CA GLN A 59 -17.06 36.07 32.37
C GLN A 59 -16.74 36.20 30.87
N ASP A 60 -17.73 36.37 30.03
CA ASP A 60 -17.49 36.53 28.59
C ASP A 60 -17.44 38.00 28.11
N ASP A 61 -17.86 38.98 28.97
CA ASP A 61 -17.79 40.41 28.61
C ASP A 61 -16.50 41.11 29.07
N ASP A 62 -15.80 40.59 30.09
CA ASP A 62 -14.54 41.18 30.54
C ASP A 62 -13.32 40.76 29.71
N LEU A 63 -13.41 39.66 28.94
CA LEU A 63 -12.30 39.22 28.07
C LEU A 63 -12.18 40.02 26.77
N ALA A 64 -13.25 40.67 26.34
CA ALA A 64 -13.22 41.54 25.17
C ALA A 64 -12.67 42.95 25.47
N GLN A 65 -12.86 43.44 26.71
CA GLN A 65 -12.26 44.72 27.16
C GLN A 65 -10.85 44.54 27.73
N GLY A 66 -10.54 43.38 28.31
CA GLY A 66 -9.20 43.04 28.79
C GLY A 66 -8.14 42.86 27.70
N SER A 67 -8.53 42.51 26.48
CA SER A 67 -7.60 42.33 25.36
C SER A 67 -7.04 43.65 24.82
N VAL A 68 -7.78 44.74 24.90
CA VAL A 68 -7.33 46.07 24.43
C VAL A 68 -6.39 46.72 25.45
N VAL A 69 -6.67 46.56 26.76
CA VAL A 69 -5.82 47.11 27.83
C VAL A 69 -4.54 46.28 27.99
N ALA A 70 -4.62 44.95 27.79
CA ALA A 70 -3.43 44.08 27.83
C ALA A 70 -2.45 44.33 26.68
N ASP A 71 -2.95 44.76 25.50
CA ASP A 71 -2.10 45.10 24.35
C ASP A 71 -1.39 46.46 24.52
N GLU A 72 -1.97 47.40 25.27
CA GLU A 72 -1.31 48.65 25.63
C GLU A 72 -0.27 48.47 26.75
N GLU A 73 -0.56 47.71 27.80
CA GLU A 73 0.40 47.36 28.84
C GLU A 73 1.54 46.50 28.30
N LEU A 74 1.30 45.59 27.33
CA LEU A 74 2.33 44.83 26.66
C LEU A 74 3.24 45.70 25.79
N LYS A 75 2.70 46.79 25.19
CA LYS A 75 3.51 47.74 24.41
C LYS A 75 4.33 48.69 25.33
N GLU A 76 3.83 49.05 26.47
CA GLU A 76 4.53 49.90 27.44
C GLU A 76 5.59 49.10 28.19
N ASN A 77 5.31 47.87 28.64
CA ASN A 77 6.28 46.95 29.20
C ASN A 77 7.33 46.48 28.18
N ALA A 78 7.05 46.44 26.88
CA ALA A 78 8.02 46.15 25.83
C ALA A 78 9.03 47.28 25.60
N LYS A 79 8.70 48.53 25.98
CA LYS A 79 9.67 49.65 25.96
C LYS A 79 10.58 49.71 27.16
N VAL A 80 10.18 49.20 28.32
CA VAL A 80 10.99 49.16 29.54
C VAL A 80 11.86 47.89 29.63
N ALA A 81 11.46 46.79 28.95
CA ALA A 81 12.18 45.51 28.95
C ALA A 81 13.16 45.38 27.76
N SER A 82 13.72 46.49 27.26
CA SER A 82 14.82 46.48 26.30
C SER A 82 16.18 46.15 26.92
N GLY A 83 16.17 45.56 28.11
CA GLY A 83 17.29 44.89 28.76
C GLY A 83 17.40 43.45 28.25
N LYS A 84 18.19 43.25 27.19
CA LYS A 84 18.86 41.99 26.80
C LYS A 84 18.14 40.70 27.24
N LYS A 85 17.05 40.28 26.53
CA LYS A 85 16.74 38.86 26.46
C LYS A 85 18.00 38.19 25.90
N LYS A 86 18.67 37.40 26.73
CA LYS A 86 19.70 36.44 26.31
C LYS A 86 19.00 35.54 25.27
N VAL A 87 19.08 35.92 24.01
CA VAL A 87 18.85 34.98 22.92
C VAL A 87 19.85 33.89 23.17
N THR A 88 19.39 32.72 23.57
CA THR A 88 20.23 31.53 23.69
C THR A 88 20.78 31.30 22.29
N ARG A 89 21.95 31.89 22.00
CA ARG A 89 22.64 31.66 20.74
C ARG A 89 23.06 30.21 20.79
N LEU A 90 22.46 29.39 19.90
CA LEU A 90 22.95 28.04 19.66
C LEU A 90 24.47 28.11 19.46
N PRO A 91 25.22 27.13 19.97
CA PRO A 91 26.65 27.04 19.74
C PRO A 91 26.99 27.16 18.26
N PRO A 92 28.12 27.74 17.85
CA PRO A 92 28.50 27.96 16.45
C PRO A 92 28.47 26.69 15.61
N GLU A 93 28.70 25.53 16.22
CA GLU A 93 28.71 24.19 15.68
C GLU A 93 27.34 23.80 15.07
N PHE A 94 26.23 24.33 15.57
CA PHE A 94 24.88 24.09 15.08
C PHE A 94 24.41 25.08 14.01
N ARG A 95 25.29 25.98 13.57
CA ARG A 95 24.99 26.98 12.54
C ARG A 95 25.37 26.53 11.12
N LYS A 96 25.92 25.34 10.94
CA LYS A 96 26.29 24.83 9.63
C LYS A 96 25.01 24.47 8.87
N SER A 97 24.54 25.37 8.03
CA SER A 97 23.54 25.05 7.01
C SER A 97 24.22 24.20 5.93
N PHE A 98 23.91 22.92 5.91
CA PHE A 98 24.33 22.04 4.81
C PHE A 98 23.30 22.13 3.69
N SER A 99 23.44 23.11 2.79
CA SER A 99 22.74 23.04 1.52
C SER A 99 23.44 21.98 0.67
N MET A 100 22.79 20.85 0.47
CA MET A 100 23.23 19.93 -0.57
C MET A 100 22.92 20.54 -1.94
N PRO A 101 23.79 20.36 -2.97
CA PRO A 101 23.52 20.89 -4.30
C PRO A 101 22.17 20.36 -4.78
N GLU A 102 21.28 21.26 -5.19
CA GLU A 102 20.03 20.92 -5.86
C GLU A 102 20.34 20.03 -7.06
N ARG A 103 19.74 18.85 -7.10
CA ARG A 103 19.85 18.02 -8.30
C ARG A 103 18.97 18.64 -9.39
N GLN A 104 19.47 18.64 -10.60
CA GLN A 104 18.73 19.12 -11.79
C GLN A 104 17.37 18.43 -11.99
N ASP A 105 17.16 17.27 -11.35
CA ASP A 105 15.92 16.48 -11.43
C ASP A 105 14.73 17.13 -10.69
N ASP A 106 14.99 18.08 -9.78
CA ASP A 106 13.97 18.78 -8.98
C ASP A 106 13.43 20.05 -9.66
N LEU A 107 14.10 20.49 -10.72
CA LEU A 107 13.63 21.64 -11.48
C LEU A 107 12.31 21.28 -12.20
N PRO A 108 11.32 22.19 -12.19
CA PRO A 108 10.16 22.02 -13.04
C PRO A 108 10.62 21.88 -14.49
N ALA A 109 10.18 20.81 -15.14
CA ALA A 109 10.49 20.60 -16.54
C ALA A 109 10.02 21.81 -17.35
N GLN A 110 10.80 22.22 -18.36
CA GLN A 110 10.27 23.18 -19.33
C GLN A 110 8.96 22.62 -19.91
N PRO A 111 7.90 23.44 -20.03
CA PRO A 111 6.62 22.99 -20.53
C PRO A 111 6.82 22.32 -21.89
N ARG A 112 6.74 21.01 -21.91
CA ARG A 112 6.74 20.26 -23.17
C ARG A 112 5.32 20.24 -23.72
N PRO A 113 5.13 20.36 -25.02
CA PRO A 113 3.80 20.20 -25.60
C PRO A 113 3.29 18.81 -25.22
N ARG A 114 2.21 18.77 -24.44
CA ARG A 114 1.49 17.54 -24.09
C ARG A 114 0.61 17.17 -25.29
N ASP A 115 0.43 15.87 -25.51
CA ASP A 115 -0.53 15.41 -26.53
C ASP A 115 -1.92 16.01 -26.21
N GLU A 116 -2.54 16.67 -27.18
CA GLU A 116 -3.83 17.36 -27.01
C GLU A 116 -4.98 16.40 -26.66
N ARG A 117 -4.80 15.10 -26.94
CA ARG A 117 -5.76 14.05 -26.58
C ARG A 117 -5.76 13.74 -25.09
N LEU A 118 -4.68 14.06 -24.37
CA LEU A 118 -4.53 13.74 -22.96
C LEU A 118 -5.10 14.85 -22.05
N PRO A 119 -5.65 14.51 -20.88
CA PRO A 119 -6.18 15.48 -19.93
C PRO A 119 -5.14 16.52 -19.53
N SER A 120 -5.55 17.79 -19.42
CA SER A 120 -4.67 18.85 -18.91
C SER A 120 -4.27 18.60 -17.47
N LEU A 121 -3.03 18.90 -17.11
CA LEU A 121 -2.55 18.83 -15.72
C LEU A 121 -3.28 19.81 -14.78
N GLU A 122 -3.96 20.81 -15.32
CA GLU A 122 -4.78 21.76 -14.56
C GLU A 122 -6.00 21.14 -13.89
N LEU A 123 -6.43 19.96 -14.33
CA LEU A 123 -7.47 19.18 -13.65
C LEU A 123 -7.05 18.73 -12.26
N LEU A 124 -5.73 18.63 -12.02
CA LEU A 124 -5.13 18.21 -10.77
C LEU A 124 -4.70 19.43 -9.93
N ILE A 125 -4.82 19.27 -8.61
CA ILE A 125 -4.45 20.30 -7.63
C ILE A 125 -2.92 20.43 -7.55
N GLY A 126 -2.42 21.68 -7.61
CA GLY A 126 -1.00 21.96 -7.41
C GLY A 126 -0.57 21.86 -5.94
N GLU A 127 0.73 21.71 -5.72
CA GLU A 127 1.35 21.65 -4.40
C GLU A 127 1.55 23.05 -3.81
N ARG A 128 1.41 23.18 -2.50
CA ARG A 128 1.77 24.39 -1.75
C ARG A 128 3.02 24.09 -0.95
N THR A 129 4.12 24.76 -1.25
CA THR A 129 5.38 24.62 -0.51
C THR A 129 5.27 25.29 0.86
N ALA A 130 5.51 24.55 1.94
CA ALA A 130 5.62 25.10 3.27
C ALA A 130 7.01 25.72 3.50
N LYS A 131 7.08 26.77 4.31
CA LYS A 131 8.36 27.34 4.74
C LYS A 131 9.03 26.46 5.78
N LEU A 132 10.28 26.12 5.55
CA LEU A 132 11.14 25.41 6.48
C LEU A 132 11.37 26.21 7.77
N ASP A 133 11.24 25.55 8.92
CA ASP A 133 11.64 26.11 10.22
C ASP A 133 13.05 25.61 10.62
N GLU A 134 14.07 26.26 10.07
CA GLU A 134 15.48 25.94 10.36
C GLU A 134 15.80 25.95 11.86
N ARG A 135 15.08 26.72 12.65
CA ARG A 135 15.30 26.83 14.10
C ARG A 135 14.94 25.52 14.80
N THR A 136 13.79 24.95 14.46
CA THR A 136 13.34 23.66 15.00
C THR A 136 14.28 22.54 14.57
N ILE A 137 14.74 22.55 13.32
CA ILE A 137 15.68 21.54 12.81
C ILE A 137 17.00 21.57 13.59
N ASN A 138 17.58 22.76 13.79
CA ASN A 138 18.83 22.90 14.54
C ASN A 138 18.68 22.51 16.02
N GLN A 139 17.55 22.79 16.65
CA GLN A 139 17.25 22.32 18.01
C GLN A 139 17.18 20.81 18.10
N THR A 140 16.53 20.18 17.13
CA THR A 140 16.41 18.71 17.04
C THR A 140 17.79 18.07 16.86
N ALA A 141 18.65 18.62 16.00
CA ALA A 141 20.02 18.13 15.83
C ALA A 141 20.82 18.15 17.14
N GLY A 142 20.77 19.28 17.88
CA GLY A 142 21.44 19.39 19.18
C GLY A 142 20.87 18.42 20.22
N LEU A 143 19.58 18.16 20.20
CA LEU A 143 18.95 17.20 21.11
C LEU A 143 19.35 15.76 20.79
N ILE A 144 19.50 15.40 19.51
CA ILE A 144 20.03 14.09 19.10
C ILE A 144 21.44 13.88 19.64
N GLU A 145 22.36 14.84 19.41
CA GLU A 145 23.74 14.74 19.90
C GLU A 145 23.81 14.65 21.42
N LYS A 146 23.06 15.51 22.13
CA LYS A 146 22.98 15.50 23.58
C LYS A 146 22.50 14.15 24.12
N THR A 147 21.41 13.62 23.55
CA THR A 147 20.84 12.33 23.97
C THR A 147 21.82 11.19 23.74
N LEU A 148 22.49 11.13 22.59
CA LEU A 148 23.52 10.12 22.33
C LEU A 148 24.68 10.21 23.30
N ALA A 149 25.12 11.42 23.62
CA ALA A 149 26.20 11.66 24.60
C ALA A 149 25.79 11.23 26.01
N GLU A 150 24.54 11.46 26.46
CA GLU A 150 24.02 11.02 27.76
C GLU A 150 24.05 9.48 27.91
N PHE A 151 23.90 8.73 26.80
CA PHE A 151 24.06 7.28 26.77
C PHE A 151 25.51 6.82 26.53
N GLY A 152 26.48 7.72 26.59
CA GLY A 152 27.92 7.41 26.42
C GLY A 152 28.28 7.07 24.96
N ILE A 153 27.48 7.49 23.99
CA ILE A 153 27.72 7.29 22.56
C ILE A 153 28.12 8.63 21.93
N PRO A 154 29.41 8.93 21.80
CA PRO A 154 29.87 10.13 21.11
C PRO A 154 29.51 10.02 19.63
N ALA A 155 28.70 10.96 19.13
CA ALA A 155 28.29 11.05 17.74
C ALA A 155 28.03 12.52 17.38
N GLN A 156 28.21 12.88 16.13
CA GLN A 156 28.02 14.23 15.65
C GLN A 156 27.02 14.27 14.49
N VAL A 157 26.11 15.24 14.49
CA VAL A 157 25.21 15.52 13.38
C VAL A 157 25.96 16.36 12.34
N THR A 158 26.28 15.77 11.22
CA THR A 158 27.04 16.42 10.14
C THR A 158 26.17 17.14 9.13
N GLY A 159 24.86 16.86 9.12
CA GLY A 159 23.91 17.51 8.23
C GLY A 159 22.49 16.98 8.37
N PHE A 160 21.58 17.56 7.61
CA PHE A 160 20.19 17.11 7.55
C PHE A 160 19.62 17.25 6.12
N ARG A 161 18.56 16.51 5.88
CA ARG A 161 17.74 16.58 4.65
C ARG A 161 16.29 16.67 5.07
N VAL A 162 15.57 17.60 4.46
CA VAL A 162 14.16 17.82 4.77
C VAL A 162 13.32 17.19 3.66
N GLY A 163 12.54 16.20 4.05
CA GLY A 163 11.52 15.60 3.21
C GLY A 163 10.11 16.05 3.60
N PRO A 164 9.09 15.59 2.87
CA PRO A 164 7.71 16.03 3.11
C PRO A 164 7.14 15.53 4.44
N ALA A 165 7.53 14.35 4.91
CA ALA A 165 7.01 13.74 6.14
C ALA A 165 8.03 13.72 7.28
N VAL A 166 9.33 13.61 6.96
CA VAL A 166 10.40 13.45 7.93
C VAL A 166 11.60 14.32 7.56
N THR A 167 12.38 14.68 8.58
CA THR A 167 13.72 15.24 8.39
C THR A 167 14.74 14.17 8.77
N GLN A 168 15.63 13.81 7.83
CA GLN A 168 16.71 12.86 8.04
C GLN A 168 17.97 13.59 8.50
N PHE A 169 18.45 13.27 9.70
CA PHE A 169 19.71 13.78 10.26
C PHE A 169 20.84 12.79 9.96
N ALA A 170 21.93 13.28 9.39
CA ALA A 170 23.13 12.50 9.14
C ALA A 170 24.00 12.49 10.39
N VAL A 171 24.12 11.34 11.04
CA VAL A 171 24.86 11.17 12.29
C VAL A 171 26.13 10.35 12.03
N GLU A 172 27.28 10.95 12.26
CA GLU A 172 28.57 10.27 12.19
C GLU A 172 28.95 9.71 13.58
N PRO A 173 29.23 8.38 13.68
CA PRO A 173 29.73 7.77 14.89
C PRO A 173 31.13 8.28 15.26
N GLY A 174 31.29 8.77 16.46
CA GLY A 174 32.56 9.19 17.01
C GLY A 174 33.42 8.03 17.55
N PHE A 175 34.38 8.35 18.40
CA PHE A 175 35.29 7.40 19.02
C PHE A 175 35.11 7.40 20.53
N ILE A 176 35.19 6.23 21.15
CA ILE A 176 35.17 6.01 22.60
C ILE A 176 36.60 5.74 23.03
N ASP A 177 37.13 6.51 23.99
CA ASP A 177 38.44 6.26 24.60
C ASP A 177 38.31 5.09 25.58
N LYS A 178 39.09 4.03 25.41
CA LYS A 178 39.07 2.85 26.31
C LYS A 178 39.76 3.08 27.64
N ASN A 179 40.73 3.99 27.70
CA ASN A 179 41.47 4.32 28.91
C ASN A 179 41.62 5.83 29.05
N ALA A 180 41.65 6.33 30.32
CA ALA A 180 41.86 7.74 30.67
C ALA A 180 43.27 8.28 30.31
N SER A 181 44.13 7.50 29.65
CA SER A 181 45.53 7.82 29.36
C SER A 181 45.78 8.54 28.01
N GLY A 182 44.73 8.88 27.26
CA GLY A 182 44.87 9.81 26.12
C GLY A 182 45.63 9.28 24.88
N ASP A 183 46.03 8.01 24.83
CA ASP A 183 46.72 7.41 23.69
C ASP A 183 45.77 7.23 22.50
N GLU A 184 46.06 7.87 21.37
CA GLU A 184 45.25 7.80 20.14
C GLU A 184 45.12 6.39 19.61
N GLU A 185 46.03 5.47 19.88
CA GLU A 185 46.04 4.08 19.44
C GLU A 185 44.96 3.19 20.11
N GLN A 186 44.29 3.67 21.18
CA GLN A 186 43.27 2.91 21.92
C GLN A 186 41.84 3.41 21.72
N ARG A 187 41.60 4.27 20.74
CA ARG A 187 40.24 4.77 20.39
C ARG A 187 39.45 3.73 19.62
N MET A 188 38.30 3.36 20.13
CA MET A 188 37.37 2.45 19.45
C MET A 188 36.21 3.24 18.82
N LYS A 189 36.00 3.07 17.52
CA LYS A 189 34.86 3.70 16.83
C LYS A 189 33.53 3.14 17.35
N VAL A 190 32.58 4.03 17.62
CA VAL A 190 31.19 3.65 17.97
C VAL A 190 30.60 2.74 16.90
N ARG A 191 30.01 1.62 17.32
CA ARG A 191 29.35 0.71 16.40
C ARG A 191 27.97 1.24 15.99
N VAL A 192 27.64 1.12 14.73
CA VAL A 192 26.34 1.53 14.18
C VAL A 192 25.16 0.91 14.94
N ALA A 193 25.29 -0.35 15.37
CA ALA A 193 24.27 -1.04 16.15
C ALA A 193 24.01 -0.39 17.52
N GLN A 194 25.00 0.28 18.13
CA GLN A 194 24.82 0.99 19.41
C GLN A 194 23.88 2.20 19.23
N ILE A 195 24.03 2.95 18.12
CA ILE A 195 23.12 4.06 17.79
C ILE A 195 21.72 3.52 17.48
N ALA A 196 21.65 2.45 16.69
CA ALA A 196 20.37 1.85 16.28
C ALA A 196 19.57 1.30 17.49
N SER A 197 20.26 0.79 18.52
CA SER A 197 19.59 0.28 19.74
C SER A 197 18.89 1.35 20.56
N LEU A 198 19.31 2.62 20.46
CA LEU A 198 18.72 3.76 21.17
C LEU A 198 17.50 4.37 20.45
N GLN A 199 16.91 3.69 19.48
CA GLN A 199 15.77 4.20 18.72
C GLN A 199 14.61 4.65 19.63
N LYS A 200 14.30 3.89 20.68
CA LYS A 200 13.20 4.21 21.62
C LYS A 200 13.56 5.38 22.55
N ASP A 201 14.79 5.44 22.99
CA ASP A 201 15.28 6.49 23.88
C ASP A 201 15.36 7.85 23.16
N LEU A 202 15.84 7.82 21.92
CA LEU A 202 15.81 8.99 21.02
C LEU A 202 14.37 9.42 20.71
N ALA A 203 13.45 8.49 20.45
CA ALA A 203 12.05 8.81 20.22
C ALA A 203 11.42 9.50 21.44
N LEU A 204 11.74 9.03 22.66
CA LEU A 204 11.29 9.65 23.90
C LEU A 204 11.86 11.07 24.05
N ALA A 205 13.18 11.24 23.90
CA ALA A 205 13.86 12.53 24.05
C ALA A 205 13.36 13.58 23.04
N LEU A 206 13.06 13.15 21.81
CA LEU A 206 12.55 14.00 20.72
C LEU A 206 11.03 14.16 20.76
N SER A 207 10.34 13.55 21.74
CA SER A 207 8.87 13.51 21.81
C SER A 207 8.23 13.03 20.50
N ALA A 208 8.91 12.15 19.76
CA ALA A 208 8.47 11.63 18.48
C ALA A 208 7.65 10.32 18.69
N GLN A 209 6.47 10.24 18.10
CA GLN A 209 5.63 9.02 18.21
C GLN A 209 6.32 7.80 17.60
N ARG A 210 7.00 7.98 16.49
CA ARG A 210 7.76 6.96 15.77
C ARG A 210 9.03 7.58 15.21
N LEU A 211 10.14 6.89 15.35
CA LEU A 211 11.44 7.29 14.84
C LEU A 211 12.01 6.10 14.08
N ARG A 212 12.63 6.36 12.93
CA ARG A 212 13.34 5.32 12.17
C ARG A 212 14.82 5.65 12.13
N ILE A 213 15.65 4.64 12.35
CA ILE A 213 17.11 4.74 12.18
C ILE A 213 17.51 3.87 11.00
N GLU A 214 18.05 4.50 9.97
CA GLU A 214 18.62 3.84 8.80
C GLU A 214 20.12 3.68 8.99
N ALA A 215 20.57 2.46 9.17
CA ALA A 215 21.92 2.19 9.65
C ALA A 215 22.58 1.00 8.92
N PRO A 216 23.48 1.25 7.95
CA PRO A 216 23.88 2.54 7.40
C PRO A 216 22.90 3.06 6.33
N VAL A 217 22.98 4.35 5.98
CA VAL A 217 22.29 4.89 4.80
C VAL A 217 23.00 4.38 3.54
N PRO A 218 22.27 3.81 2.56
CA PRO A 218 22.87 3.22 1.36
C PRO A 218 23.79 4.21 0.61
N GLY A 219 25.03 3.78 0.34
CA GLY A 219 26.03 4.60 -0.35
C GLY A 219 26.59 5.78 0.43
N ARG A 220 26.38 5.82 1.78
CA ARG A 220 26.87 6.88 2.66
C ARG A 220 27.59 6.31 3.88
N SER A 221 28.47 7.12 4.48
CA SER A 221 29.29 6.76 5.66
C SER A 221 28.69 7.19 6.99
N TYR A 222 27.40 7.52 7.03
CA TYR A 222 26.69 7.98 8.23
C TYR A 222 25.43 7.15 8.51
N VAL A 223 24.92 7.30 9.73
CA VAL A 223 23.63 6.77 10.16
C VAL A 223 22.56 7.84 9.95
N GLY A 224 21.45 7.49 9.32
CA GLY A 224 20.31 8.38 9.14
C GLY A 224 19.31 8.24 10.30
N ILE A 225 19.07 9.33 11.04
CA ILE A 225 17.99 9.39 12.03
C ILE A 225 16.84 10.19 11.42
N GLU A 226 15.73 9.53 11.16
CA GLU A 226 14.55 10.10 10.53
C GLU A 226 13.54 10.52 11.58
N VAL A 227 13.41 11.84 11.78
CA VAL A 227 12.51 12.46 12.77
C VAL A 227 11.28 13.00 12.05
N PRO A 228 10.06 12.68 12.52
CA PRO A 228 8.83 13.22 11.94
C PRO A 228 8.80 14.75 11.97
N ASN A 229 8.38 15.35 10.86
CA ASN A 229 8.15 16.78 10.79
C ASN A 229 6.94 17.18 11.65
N SER A 230 6.96 18.36 12.24
CA SER A 230 5.82 18.90 13.00
C SER A 230 4.57 19.09 12.13
N ARG A 231 4.78 19.31 10.83
CA ARG A 231 3.73 19.34 9.79
C ARG A 231 4.18 18.50 8.62
N VAL A 232 3.36 17.52 8.25
CA VAL A 232 3.58 16.70 7.05
C VAL A 232 3.08 17.50 5.83
N GLU A 233 3.94 17.63 4.84
CA GLU A 233 3.57 18.23 3.56
C GLU A 233 2.79 17.23 2.71
N VAL A 234 1.72 17.72 2.07
CA VAL A 234 0.92 16.89 1.15
C VAL A 234 1.56 16.91 -0.22
N VAL A 235 2.13 15.78 -0.62
CA VAL A 235 2.68 15.59 -1.97
C VAL A 235 1.51 15.41 -2.94
N ARG A 236 1.45 16.22 -3.99
CA ARG A 236 0.38 16.18 -5.00
C ARG A 236 0.82 15.45 -6.26
N LEU A 237 -0.12 14.74 -6.90
CA LEU A 237 0.16 13.99 -8.14
C LEU A 237 0.70 14.94 -9.23
N ARG A 238 0.07 16.10 -9.41
CA ARG A 238 0.48 17.11 -10.38
C ARG A 238 1.95 17.52 -10.23
N SER A 239 2.39 17.75 -8.99
CA SER A 239 3.75 18.23 -8.72
C SER A 239 4.83 17.24 -9.14
N ILE A 240 4.53 15.93 -9.15
CA ILE A 240 5.45 14.90 -9.64
C ILE A 240 5.38 14.79 -11.17
N LEU A 241 4.18 14.86 -11.75
CA LEU A 241 3.99 14.80 -13.22
C LEU A 241 4.70 15.96 -13.96
N GLU A 242 4.84 17.11 -13.31
CA GLU A 242 5.51 18.30 -13.85
C GLU A 242 7.05 18.24 -13.73
N THR A 243 7.62 17.23 -13.03
CA THR A 243 9.09 17.14 -12.83
C THR A 243 9.84 16.61 -14.04
N GLU A 244 11.08 17.03 -14.17
CA GLU A 244 12.02 16.48 -15.17
C GLU A 244 12.24 14.96 -14.96
N ALA A 245 12.25 14.51 -13.71
CA ALA A 245 12.38 13.10 -13.36
C ALA A 245 11.27 12.24 -13.99
N PHE A 246 10.01 12.70 -13.95
CA PHE A 246 8.90 11.99 -14.58
C PHE A 246 9.07 11.91 -16.10
N HIS A 247 9.46 13.00 -16.74
CA HIS A 247 9.63 13.05 -18.19
C HIS A 247 10.84 12.26 -18.70
N LYS A 248 11.89 12.09 -17.88
CA LYS A 248 13.07 11.26 -18.22
C LYS A 248 12.77 9.79 -18.36
N VAL A 249 11.76 9.27 -17.65
CA VAL A 249 11.40 7.84 -17.71
C VAL A 249 10.92 7.43 -19.10
N ARG A 250 10.22 8.31 -19.84
CA ARG A 250 9.74 8.08 -21.22
C ARG A 250 8.99 6.78 -21.43
N SER A 251 8.29 6.31 -20.42
CA SER A 251 7.47 5.10 -20.49
C SER A 251 5.98 5.47 -20.40
N PRO A 252 5.11 4.83 -21.18
CA PRO A 252 3.67 5.03 -21.03
C PRO A 252 3.15 4.49 -19.69
N LEU A 253 3.88 3.57 -19.05
CA LEU A 253 3.53 3.01 -17.74
C LEU A 253 4.34 3.65 -16.58
N SER A 254 4.79 4.91 -16.76
CA SER A 254 5.40 5.69 -15.68
C SER A 254 4.38 6.00 -14.59
N MET A 255 4.77 5.76 -13.34
CA MET A 255 3.96 5.99 -12.15
C MET A 255 4.63 7.03 -11.25
N ALA A 256 3.90 8.08 -10.89
CA ALA A 256 4.31 9.06 -9.91
C ALA A 256 4.03 8.50 -8.51
N LEU A 257 5.06 8.02 -7.80
CA LEU A 257 4.90 7.41 -6.49
C LEU A 257 4.89 8.44 -5.35
N GLY A 258 5.74 9.47 -5.40
CA GLY A 258 5.84 10.44 -4.32
C GLY A 258 7.16 11.19 -4.29
N ARG A 259 7.58 11.57 -3.06
CA ARG A 259 8.89 12.19 -2.78
C ARG A 259 9.65 11.39 -1.73
N ASP A 260 10.96 11.30 -1.88
CA ASP A 260 11.86 10.65 -0.90
C ASP A 260 12.08 11.50 0.36
N VAL A 261 12.90 11.01 1.28
CA VAL A 261 13.29 11.71 2.52
C VAL A 261 14.11 13.00 2.28
N SER A 262 14.49 13.27 1.06
CA SER A 262 15.20 14.48 0.66
C SER A 262 14.33 15.43 -0.17
N GLY A 263 13.05 15.09 -0.37
CA GLY A 263 12.09 15.85 -1.19
C GLY A 263 12.17 15.55 -2.70
N HIS A 264 13.08 14.68 -3.16
CA HIS A 264 13.20 14.37 -4.59
C HIS A 264 12.02 13.53 -5.08
N PRO A 265 11.55 13.77 -6.32
CA PRO A 265 10.46 12.98 -6.91
C PRO A 265 10.88 11.53 -7.14
N VAL A 266 10.01 10.62 -6.73
CA VAL A 266 10.16 9.17 -6.94
C VAL A 266 9.18 8.73 -8.01
N VAL A 267 9.73 8.30 -9.14
CA VAL A 267 8.99 7.82 -10.30
C VAL A 267 9.41 6.39 -10.60
N ALA A 268 8.45 5.55 -10.87
CA ALA A 268 8.67 4.15 -11.22
C ALA A 268 8.06 3.82 -12.58
N ASP A 269 8.61 2.82 -13.25
CA ASP A 269 8.13 2.34 -14.55
C ASP A 269 7.60 0.91 -14.43
N LEU A 270 6.29 0.74 -14.52
CA LEU A 270 5.64 -0.58 -14.42
C LEU A 270 6.07 -1.52 -15.58
N ALA A 271 6.51 -0.99 -16.71
CA ALA A 271 7.03 -1.83 -17.79
C ALA A 271 8.40 -2.46 -17.45
N LYS A 272 9.22 -1.77 -16.64
CA LYS A 272 10.51 -2.30 -16.16
C LYS A 272 10.35 -3.23 -14.97
N MET A 273 9.48 -2.87 -14.03
CA MET A 273 9.09 -3.70 -12.89
C MET A 273 7.68 -4.27 -13.16
N PRO A 274 7.55 -5.38 -13.86
CA PRO A 274 6.33 -5.77 -14.59
C PRO A 274 5.10 -5.90 -13.70
N HIS A 275 5.27 -6.13 -12.41
CA HIS A 275 4.20 -6.33 -11.44
C HIS A 275 4.56 -5.66 -10.13
N LEU A 276 3.56 -5.09 -9.45
CA LEU A 276 3.71 -4.35 -8.21
C LEU A 276 2.80 -4.92 -7.13
N LEU A 277 3.36 -5.22 -5.97
CA LEU A 277 2.62 -5.59 -4.76
C LEU A 277 2.59 -4.41 -3.80
N ILE A 278 1.41 -4.05 -3.31
CA ILE A 278 1.18 -2.97 -2.35
C ILE A 278 0.54 -3.56 -1.09
N ALA A 279 1.15 -3.38 0.06
CA ALA A 279 0.57 -3.88 1.30
C ALA A 279 0.65 -2.86 2.43
N GLY A 280 -0.27 -2.93 3.40
CA GLY A 280 -0.30 -2.06 4.56
C GLY A 280 -1.64 -2.10 5.30
N SER A 281 -1.63 -1.65 6.55
CA SER A 281 -2.83 -1.63 7.39
C SER A 281 -3.88 -0.63 6.89
N THR A 282 -5.12 -0.78 7.34
CA THR A 282 -6.21 0.15 7.03
C THR A 282 -5.84 1.58 7.45
N GLY A 283 -6.13 2.56 6.59
CA GLY A 283 -5.80 3.97 6.83
C GLY A 283 -4.33 4.36 6.65
N SER A 284 -3.45 3.43 6.25
CA SER A 284 -2.03 3.71 6.03
C SER A 284 -1.72 4.51 4.76
N GLY A 285 -2.63 4.54 3.77
CA GLY A 285 -2.47 5.21 2.47
C GLY A 285 -2.50 4.28 1.26
N LYS A 286 -2.67 2.96 1.46
CA LYS A 286 -2.74 1.95 0.39
C LYS A 286 -3.75 2.31 -0.71
N SER A 287 -4.98 2.62 -0.32
CA SER A 287 -6.08 2.94 -1.22
C SER A 287 -5.80 4.19 -2.06
N VAL A 288 -5.25 5.23 -1.44
CA VAL A 288 -4.84 6.44 -2.16
C VAL A 288 -3.72 6.14 -3.16
N CYS A 289 -2.80 5.24 -2.82
CA CYS A 289 -1.72 4.83 -3.72
C CYS A 289 -2.26 4.14 -4.98
N ILE A 290 -3.15 3.14 -4.84
CA ILE A 290 -3.69 2.40 -5.99
C ILE A 290 -4.54 3.31 -6.88
N THR A 291 -5.35 4.21 -6.29
CA THR A 291 -6.15 5.18 -7.04
C THR A 291 -5.28 6.24 -7.72
N SER A 292 -4.19 6.68 -7.08
CA SER A 292 -3.24 7.61 -7.69
C SER A 292 -2.48 6.98 -8.86
N ILE A 293 -2.11 5.70 -8.77
CA ILE A 293 -1.51 4.94 -9.88
C ILE A 293 -2.51 4.85 -11.06
N ALA A 294 -3.74 4.45 -10.80
CA ALA A 294 -4.77 4.37 -11.84
C ALA A 294 -5.00 5.72 -12.53
N THR A 295 -5.10 6.80 -11.76
CA THR A 295 -5.28 8.15 -12.30
C THR A 295 -4.03 8.63 -13.05
N CYS A 296 -2.84 8.38 -12.53
CA CYS A 296 -1.58 8.71 -13.22
C CYS A 296 -1.50 8.04 -14.59
N LEU A 297 -1.87 6.76 -14.67
CA LEU A 297 -1.91 6.01 -15.93
C LEU A 297 -2.96 6.57 -16.90
N ALA A 298 -4.18 6.89 -16.42
CA ALA A 298 -5.23 7.50 -17.22
C ALA A 298 -4.88 8.91 -17.69
N MET A 299 -4.12 9.67 -16.91
CA MET A 299 -3.63 11.00 -17.30
C MET A 299 -2.63 10.95 -18.45
N ASN A 300 -1.88 9.86 -18.61
CA ASN A 300 -0.73 9.79 -19.52
C ASN A 300 -0.91 8.83 -20.70
N ASN A 301 -2.06 8.19 -20.82
CA ASN A 301 -2.37 7.27 -21.92
C ASN A 301 -3.80 7.49 -22.42
N SER A 302 -4.00 7.28 -23.72
CA SER A 302 -5.34 7.19 -24.28
C SER A 302 -5.93 5.78 -24.09
N PRO A 303 -7.26 5.59 -24.17
CA PRO A 303 -7.89 4.27 -24.09
C PRO A 303 -7.47 3.31 -25.21
N GLU A 304 -6.94 3.81 -26.34
CA GLU A 304 -6.37 3.00 -27.41
C GLU A 304 -5.00 2.42 -27.04
N ASP A 305 -4.23 3.14 -26.19
CA ASP A 305 -2.86 2.75 -25.82
C ASP A 305 -2.83 1.90 -24.54
N LEU A 306 -3.81 2.14 -23.64
CA LEU A 306 -3.91 1.50 -22.35
C LEU A 306 -5.34 1.10 -22.01
N ARG A 307 -5.52 -0.15 -21.66
CA ARG A 307 -6.77 -0.65 -21.08
C ARG A 307 -6.54 -1.09 -19.64
N MET A 308 -7.58 -1.00 -18.82
CA MET A 308 -7.52 -1.39 -17.42
C MET A 308 -8.59 -2.41 -17.08
N VAL A 309 -8.22 -3.36 -16.22
CA VAL A 309 -9.14 -4.29 -15.55
C VAL A 309 -9.07 -3.97 -14.08
N MET A 310 -10.18 -3.61 -13.46
CA MET A 310 -10.22 -3.26 -12.05
C MET A 310 -11.09 -4.24 -11.28
N ILE A 311 -10.56 -4.72 -10.15
CA ILE A 311 -11.15 -5.71 -9.27
C ILE A 311 -11.24 -5.12 -7.87
N ASP A 312 -12.45 -5.00 -7.33
CA ASP A 312 -12.75 -4.41 -6.01
C ASP A 312 -13.88 -5.17 -5.32
N ALA A 313 -13.54 -6.30 -4.69
CA ALA A 313 -14.51 -7.14 -3.99
C ALA A 313 -15.20 -6.43 -2.82
N LYS A 314 -14.60 -5.38 -2.27
CA LYS A 314 -15.16 -4.58 -1.16
C LYS A 314 -16.06 -3.44 -1.60
N MET A 315 -16.08 -3.10 -2.88
CA MET A 315 -16.85 -1.99 -3.47
C MET A 315 -16.53 -0.62 -2.83
N VAL A 316 -15.26 -0.34 -2.54
CA VAL A 316 -14.88 0.87 -1.79
C VAL A 316 -14.00 1.80 -2.61
N GLU A 317 -12.88 1.28 -3.15
CA GLU A 317 -11.80 2.12 -3.64
C GLU A 317 -11.77 2.29 -5.16
N LEU A 318 -11.90 1.22 -5.92
CA LEU A 318 -11.79 1.26 -7.39
C LEU A 318 -13.14 1.48 -8.08
N ILE A 319 -14.26 1.24 -7.40
CA ILE A 319 -15.60 1.39 -7.99
C ILE A 319 -15.87 2.81 -8.51
N ARG A 320 -15.19 3.81 -7.96
CA ARG A 320 -15.26 5.22 -8.39
C ARG A 320 -14.75 5.46 -9.82
N PHE A 321 -13.98 4.52 -10.38
CA PHE A 321 -13.50 4.59 -11.76
C PHE A 321 -14.51 4.07 -12.79
N ASN A 322 -15.68 3.61 -12.37
CA ASN A 322 -16.74 3.21 -13.31
C ASN A 322 -17.09 4.40 -14.24
N GLY A 323 -17.16 4.09 -15.53
CA GLY A 323 -17.34 5.11 -16.57
C GLY A 323 -16.03 5.66 -17.16
N LEU A 324 -14.85 5.26 -16.66
CA LEU A 324 -13.58 5.59 -17.30
C LEU A 324 -13.43 4.77 -18.59
N PRO A 325 -13.27 5.37 -19.79
CA PRO A 325 -13.20 4.64 -21.08
C PRO A 325 -12.01 3.68 -21.21
N HIS A 326 -11.01 3.78 -20.32
CA HIS A 326 -9.91 2.83 -20.27
C HIS A 326 -10.32 1.46 -19.73
N LEU A 327 -11.44 1.34 -19.01
CA LEU A 327 -11.88 0.07 -18.46
C LEU A 327 -12.36 -0.90 -19.55
N TYR A 328 -12.06 -2.19 -19.37
CA TYR A 328 -12.77 -3.26 -19.99
C TYR A 328 -14.04 -3.56 -19.18
N GLY A 329 -15.14 -2.90 -19.54
CA GLY A 329 -16.41 -3.01 -18.81
C GLY A 329 -16.42 -2.18 -17.51
N LYS A 330 -17.11 -2.67 -16.49
CA LYS A 330 -17.17 -2.08 -15.15
C LYS A 330 -16.13 -2.71 -14.23
N VAL A 331 -15.86 -2.04 -13.10
CA VAL A 331 -15.08 -2.63 -12.00
C VAL A 331 -15.79 -3.89 -11.53
N GLU A 332 -15.09 -5.03 -11.54
CA GLU A 332 -15.67 -6.31 -11.12
C GLU A 332 -15.64 -6.41 -9.59
N THR A 333 -16.80 -6.72 -9.03
CA THR A 333 -17.00 -6.75 -7.57
C THR A 333 -17.47 -8.12 -7.07
N ASN A 334 -18.04 -8.93 -7.93
CA ASN A 334 -18.50 -10.25 -7.57
C ASN A 334 -17.33 -11.24 -7.55
N ILE A 335 -17.13 -11.91 -6.42
CA ILE A 335 -15.95 -12.74 -6.17
C ILE A 335 -15.88 -13.98 -7.08
N ASP A 336 -17.03 -14.56 -7.42
CA ASP A 336 -17.10 -15.71 -8.34
C ASP A 336 -16.75 -15.28 -9.77
N ARG A 337 -17.24 -14.11 -10.19
CA ARG A 337 -16.93 -13.55 -11.51
C ARG A 337 -15.47 -13.12 -11.63
N ILE A 338 -14.83 -12.69 -10.54
CA ILE A 338 -13.43 -12.29 -10.51
C ILE A 338 -12.50 -13.43 -10.93
N GLN A 339 -12.81 -14.68 -10.57
CA GLN A 339 -12.04 -15.83 -11.04
C GLN A 339 -12.11 -15.98 -12.56
N GLY A 340 -13.27 -15.75 -13.14
CA GLY A 340 -13.44 -15.70 -14.59
C GLY A 340 -12.67 -14.56 -15.26
N VAL A 341 -12.59 -13.38 -14.61
CA VAL A 341 -11.76 -12.26 -15.08
C VAL A 341 -10.29 -12.63 -15.09
N LEU A 342 -9.76 -13.22 -14.01
CA LEU A 342 -8.37 -13.66 -13.96
C LEU A 342 -8.05 -14.73 -15.02
N ARG A 343 -8.95 -15.67 -15.21
CA ARG A 343 -8.85 -16.68 -16.29
C ARG A 343 -8.83 -16.01 -17.67
N TRP A 344 -9.71 -15.04 -17.89
CA TRP A 344 -9.69 -14.29 -19.15
C TRP A 344 -8.36 -13.57 -19.38
N VAL A 345 -7.77 -12.93 -18.36
CA VAL A 345 -6.47 -12.28 -18.50
C VAL A 345 -5.38 -13.27 -18.91
N VAL A 346 -5.42 -14.51 -18.39
CA VAL A 346 -4.50 -15.60 -18.80
C VAL A 346 -4.72 -15.97 -20.27
N VAL A 347 -5.97 -16.18 -20.69
CA VAL A 347 -6.31 -16.50 -22.08
C VAL A 347 -5.90 -15.36 -23.02
N GLU A 348 -6.14 -14.11 -22.65
CA GLU A 348 -5.71 -12.93 -23.43
C GLU A 348 -4.18 -12.88 -23.57
N MET A 349 -3.45 -13.18 -22.50
CA MET A 349 -2.00 -13.29 -22.55
C MET A 349 -1.54 -14.33 -23.57
N GLU A 350 -2.15 -15.52 -23.58
CA GLU A 350 -1.83 -16.60 -24.52
C GLU A 350 -2.17 -16.23 -25.96
N ASN A 351 -3.32 -15.60 -26.17
CA ASN A 351 -3.71 -15.11 -27.49
C ASN A 351 -2.72 -14.05 -28.01
N ARG A 352 -2.24 -13.17 -27.14
CA ARG A 352 -1.20 -12.20 -27.50
C ARG A 352 0.12 -12.88 -27.86
N TYR A 353 0.51 -13.95 -27.16
CA TYR A 353 1.69 -14.73 -27.54
C TYR A 353 1.55 -15.33 -28.94
N LYS A 354 0.40 -15.89 -29.29
CA LYS A 354 0.14 -16.39 -30.65
C LYS A 354 0.28 -15.27 -31.70
N LEU A 355 -0.22 -14.07 -31.42
CA LEU A 355 -0.09 -12.92 -32.31
C LEU A 355 1.37 -12.44 -32.43
N LEU A 356 2.13 -12.44 -31.33
CA LEU A 356 3.54 -12.11 -31.34
C LEU A 356 4.35 -13.11 -32.17
N GLU A 357 4.05 -14.41 -32.04
CA GLU A 357 4.68 -15.50 -32.79
C GLU A 357 4.43 -15.35 -34.30
N VAL A 358 3.17 -15.24 -34.71
CA VAL A 358 2.80 -15.04 -36.13
C VAL A 358 3.47 -13.80 -36.72
N ALA A 359 3.56 -12.71 -35.95
CA ALA A 359 4.25 -11.49 -36.38
C ALA A 359 5.79 -11.58 -36.30
N GLY A 360 6.35 -12.65 -35.75
CA GLY A 360 7.79 -12.78 -35.48
C GLY A 360 8.31 -11.65 -34.58
N SER A 361 7.55 -11.29 -33.55
CA SER A 361 7.86 -10.20 -32.61
C SER A 361 8.11 -10.76 -31.22
N ARG A 362 9.13 -10.26 -30.52
CA ARG A 362 9.50 -10.75 -29.18
C ARG A 362 8.67 -10.15 -28.04
N ASP A 363 8.05 -8.99 -28.31
CA ASP A 363 7.30 -8.22 -27.30
C ASP A 363 6.28 -7.29 -27.98
N ILE A 364 5.35 -6.75 -27.19
CA ILE A 364 4.30 -5.84 -27.64
C ILE A 364 4.86 -4.57 -28.30
N ILE A 365 6.03 -4.08 -27.88
CA ILE A 365 6.65 -2.86 -28.42
C ILE A 365 7.09 -3.12 -29.86
N SER A 366 7.78 -4.24 -30.09
CA SER A 366 8.22 -4.64 -31.42
C SER A 366 7.05 -4.97 -32.34
N TYR A 367 6.00 -5.59 -31.82
CA TYR A 367 4.75 -5.87 -32.54
C TYR A 367 4.07 -4.56 -32.98
N ASN A 368 3.76 -3.67 -32.06
CA ASN A 368 3.09 -2.41 -32.36
C ASN A 368 3.88 -1.55 -33.35
N ARG A 369 5.23 -1.53 -33.24
CA ARG A 369 6.08 -0.86 -34.22
C ARG A 369 5.96 -1.44 -35.62
N LYS A 370 5.81 -2.77 -35.77
CA LYS A 370 5.59 -3.43 -37.06
C LYS A 370 4.22 -3.09 -37.64
N VAL A 371 3.17 -3.20 -36.83
CA VAL A 371 1.79 -2.87 -37.24
C VAL A 371 1.69 -1.43 -37.71
N LEU A 372 2.24 -0.47 -36.95
CA LEU A 372 2.24 0.94 -37.34
C LEU A 372 3.02 1.22 -38.64
N ARG A 373 4.13 0.50 -38.87
CA ARG A 373 4.91 0.65 -40.12
C ARG A 373 4.21 0.06 -41.34
N ARG A 374 3.51 -1.06 -41.16
CA ARG A 374 2.83 -1.77 -42.25
C ARG A 374 1.44 -1.21 -42.54
N GLN A 375 0.85 -0.49 -41.59
CA GLN A 375 -0.55 -0.01 -41.61
C GLN A 375 -1.57 -1.14 -41.82
N ASP A 376 -1.23 -2.36 -41.35
CA ASP A 376 -2.00 -3.59 -41.56
C ASP A 376 -2.76 -4.05 -40.30
N GLY A 377 -3.19 -3.11 -39.46
CA GLY A 377 -3.96 -3.42 -38.25
C GLY A 377 -3.97 -2.29 -37.21
N LYS A 378 -4.54 -2.60 -36.06
CA LYS A 378 -4.51 -1.69 -34.89
C LYS A 378 -3.41 -2.12 -33.93
N PRO A 379 -2.66 -1.17 -33.36
CA PRO A 379 -1.73 -1.47 -32.27
C PRO A 379 -2.44 -2.15 -31.10
N MET A 380 -1.76 -3.05 -30.45
CA MET A 380 -2.25 -3.76 -29.28
C MET A 380 -2.13 -2.87 -28.06
N PRO A 381 -3.21 -2.56 -27.29
CA PRO A 381 -3.12 -1.77 -26.07
C PRO A 381 -2.39 -2.55 -24.96
N ARG A 382 -1.71 -1.85 -24.08
CA ARG A 382 -1.26 -2.44 -22.82
C ARG A 382 -2.45 -2.69 -21.92
N ILE A 383 -2.34 -3.68 -21.02
CA ILE A 383 -3.37 -3.97 -20.03
C ILE A 383 -2.76 -3.84 -18.64
N VAL A 384 -3.40 -3.07 -17.77
CA VAL A 384 -3.06 -3.02 -16.34
C VAL A 384 -4.24 -3.57 -15.55
N VAL A 385 -3.98 -4.63 -14.80
CA VAL A 385 -4.95 -5.25 -13.89
C VAL A 385 -4.67 -4.71 -12.49
N LEU A 386 -5.66 -4.03 -11.91
CA LEU A 386 -5.59 -3.48 -10.56
C LEU A 386 -6.51 -4.28 -9.63
N ILE A 387 -5.97 -4.76 -8.51
CA ILE A 387 -6.69 -5.54 -7.50
C ILE A 387 -6.54 -4.82 -6.15
N ASP A 388 -7.65 -4.33 -5.57
CA ASP A 388 -7.62 -3.59 -4.29
C ASP A 388 -7.34 -4.48 -3.08
N GLU A 389 -7.90 -5.71 -3.07
CA GLU A 389 -7.70 -6.62 -1.93
C GLU A 389 -7.50 -8.08 -2.40
N MET A 390 -6.24 -8.47 -2.50
CA MET A 390 -5.87 -9.83 -2.89
C MET A 390 -6.29 -10.87 -1.85
N ALA A 391 -6.33 -10.48 -0.55
CA ALA A 391 -6.66 -11.42 0.51
C ALA A 391 -8.04 -12.05 0.35
N ASP A 392 -9.02 -11.30 -0.15
CA ASP A 392 -10.38 -11.81 -0.34
C ASP A 392 -10.40 -12.92 -1.42
N LEU A 393 -9.59 -12.78 -2.46
CA LEU A 393 -9.45 -13.79 -3.51
C LEU A 393 -8.71 -15.03 -3.01
N MET A 394 -7.62 -14.83 -2.25
CA MET A 394 -6.84 -15.92 -1.66
C MET A 394 -7.61 -16.70 -0.59
N MET A 395 -8.57 -16.07 0.08
CA MET A 395 -9.45 -16.75 1.05
C MET A 395 -10.58 -17.52 0.36
N HIS A 396 -11.05 -17.07 -0.80
CA HIS A 396 -12.15 -17.71 -1.52
C HIS A 396 -11.69 -18.93 -2.34
N ALA A 397 -10.66 -18.76 -3.15
CA ALA A 397 -10.11 -19.78 -4.04
C ALA A 397 -8.57 -19.68 -4.10
N PRO A 398 -7.85 -20.12 -3.05
CA PRO A 398 -6.40 -19.89 -2.91
C PRO A 398 -5.61 -20.50 -4.06
N ASP A 399 -5.77 -21.78 -4.34
CA ASP A 399 -4.98 -22.52 -5.34
C ASP A 399 -5.16 -21.93 -6.75
N GLN A 400 -6.39 -21.62 -7.12
CA GLN A 400 -6.73 -21.09 -8.44
C GLN A 400 -6.26 -19.65 -8.60
N THR A 401 -6.42 -18.83 -7.56
CA THR A 401 -5.96 -17.44 -7.54
C THR A 401 -4.44 -17.38 -7.63
N GLU A 402 -3.73 -18.11 -6.77
CA GLU A 402 -2.26 -18.15 -6.79
C GLU A 402 -1.73 -18.64 -8.13
N HIS A 403 -2.29 -19.73 -8.66
CA HIS A 403 -1.89 -20.26 -9.97
C HIS A 403 -2.02 -19.22 -11.09
N ASN A 404 -3.17 -18.57 -11.20
CA ASN A 404 -3.40 -17.56 -12.24
C ASN A 404 -2.48 -16.36 -12.09
N LEU A 405 -2.33 -15.82 -10.86
CA LEU A 405 -1.48 -14.67 -10.59
C LEU A 405 -0.01 -14.97 -10.86
N VAL A 406 0.49 -16.14 -10.43
CA VAL A 406 1.87 -16.55 -10.67
C VAL A 406 2.12 -16.75 -12.15
N ARG A 407 1.22 -17.42 -12.89
CA ARG A 407 1.34 -17.61 -14.34
C ARG A 407 1.39 -16.29 -15.09
N LEU A 408 0.52 -15.34 -14.75
CA LEU A 408 0.54 -13.98 -15.29
C LEU A 408 1.85 -13.28 -14.95
N ALA A 409 2.28 -13.33 -13.70
CA ALA A 409 3.49 -12.64 -13.27
C ALA A 409 4.76 -13.17 -13.94
N GLN A 410 4.81 -14.45 -14.29
CA GLN A 410 5.95 -15.06 -15.00
C GLN A 410 5.98 -14.73 -16.49
N MET A 411 4.82 -14.62 -17.13
CA MET A 411 4.75 -14.60 -18.60
C MET A 411 4.20 -13.29 -19.18
N ALA A 412 3.40 -12.52 -18.47
CA ALA A 412 2.62 -11.44 -19.06
C ALA A 412 3.43 -10.21 -19.51
N ARG A 413 4.65 -10.02 -19.03
CA ARG A 413 5.51 -8.87 -19.34
C ARG A 413 5.68 -8.62 -20.84
N ALA A 414 6.01 -9.65 -21.60
CA ALA A 414 6.26 -9.52 -23.03
C ALA A 414 4.99 -9.17 -23.82
N THR A 415 3.82 -9.59 -23.34
CA THR A 415 2.51 -9.31 -23.95
C THR A 415 1.93 -7.95 -23.56
N GLY A 416 2.63 -7.19 -22.69
CA GLY A 416 2.19 -5.86 -22.23
C GLY A 416 1.04 -5.91 -21.24
N ILE A 417 0.94 -6.99 -20.44
CA ILE A 417 -0.04 -7.13 -19.36
C ILE A 417 0.71 -7.00 -18.03
N HIS A 418 0.21 -6.16 -17.15
CA HIS A 418 0.86 -5.82 -15.88
C HIS A 418 -0.14 -5.90 -14.74
N LEU A 419 0.34 -6.33 -13.56
CA LEU A 419 -0.48 -6.48 -12.34
C LEU A 419 -0.07 -5.44 -11.29
N VAL A 420 -1.04 -4.76 -10.72
CA VAL A 420 -0.90 -3.95 -9.50
C VAL A 420 -1.83 -4.52 -8.46
N MET A 421 -1.28 -5.23 -7.50
CA MET A 421 -2.07 -5.93 -6.48
C MET A 421 -1.89 -5.27 -5.13
N ALA A 422 -2.98 -5.10 -4.40
CA ALA A 422 -2.93 -4.57 -3.06
C ALA A 422 -3.54 -5.53 -2.03
N THR A 423 -3.13 -5.40 -0.76
CA THR A 423 -3.72 -6.13 0.35
C THR A 423 -3.58 -5.38 1.67
N GLN A 424 -4.58 -5.48 2.52
CA GLN A 424 -4.56 -4.97 3.90
C GLN A 424 -4.16 -6.08 4.90
N ARG A 425 -4.02 -7.33 4.44
CA ARG A 425 -3.68 -8.49 5.27
C ARG A 425 -2.34 -9.08 4.83
N PRO A 426 -1.21 -8.56 5.35
CA PRO A 426 0.13 -9.05 5.00
C PRO A 426 0.47 -10.33 5.78
N SER A 427 -0.35 -11.39 5.63
CA SER A 427 -0.06 -12.72 6.18
C SER A 427 0.67 -13.59 5.15
N THR A 428 1.33 -14.63 5.62
CA THR A 428 2.04 -15.60 4.76
C THR A 428 1.12 -16.39 3.83
N ASP A 429 -0.15 -16.54 4.21
CA ASP A 429 -1.18 -17.22 3.42
C ASP A 429 -1.69 -16.35 2.26
N VAL A 430 -1.54 -15.04 2.37
CA VAL A 430 -1.91 -14.07 1.32
C VAL A 430 -0.68 -13.69 0.48
N VAL A 431 0.40 -13.30 1.13
CA VAL A 431 1.67 -12.95 0.47
C VAL A 431 2.61 -14.14 0.54
N THR A 432 2.30 -15.15 -0.25
CA THR A 432 3.04 -16.41 -0.27
C THR A 432 4.45 -16.26 -0.84
N GLY A 433 5.29 -17.29 -0.66
CA GLY A 433 6.63 -17.33 -1.26
C GLY A 433 6.60 -17.26 -2.80
N LEU A 434 5.60 -17.87 -3.44
CA LEU A 434 5.43 -17.84 -4.90
C LEU A 434 5.05 -16.44 -5.38
N ILE A 435 4.14 -15.76 -4.68
CA ILE A 435 3.79 -14.36 -4.98
C ILE A 435 5.03 -13.48 -4.85
N LYS A 436 5.77 -13.57 -3.74
CA LYS A 436 6.98 -12.75 -3.52
C LYS A 436 8.06 -12.97 -4.58
N ALA A 437 8.26 -14.21 -5.02
CA ALA A 437 9.24 -14.54 -6.06
C ALA A 437 8.92 -13.89 -7.42
N ASN A 438 7.63 -13.67 -7.71
CA ASN A 438 7.16 -13.14 -8.98
C ASN A 438 6.76 -11.65 -8.94
N PHE A 439 6.72 -11.05 -7.74
CA PHE A 439 6.48 -9.62 -7.52
C PHE A 439 7.69 -8.98 -6.83
N PRO A 440 8.75 -8.70 -7.59
CA PRO A 440 9.98 -8.14 -7.02
C PRO A 440 9.85 -6.67 -6.63
N ALA A 441 8.94 -5.91 -7.27
CA ALA A 441 8.61 -4.54 -6.87
C ALA A 441 7.52 -4.57 -5.78
N ARG A 442 7.82 -3.95 -4.64
CA ARG A 442 6.89 -3.96 -3.49
C ARG A 442 6.82 -2.61 -2.82
N ILE A 443 5.62 -2.25 -2.38
CA ILE A 443 5.37 -1.08 -1.53
C ILE A 443 4.77 -1.57 -0.22
N ALA A 444 5.40 -1.21 0.89
CA ALA A 444 4.86 -1.41 2.22
C ALA A 444 4.50 -0.07 2.84
N PHE A 445 3.23 0.13 3.10
CA PHE A 445 2.74 1.19 3.98
C PHE A 445 2.89 0.78 5.45
N ALA A 446 2.50 1.67 6.38
CA ALA A 446 2.56 1.38 7.81
C ALA A 446 1.82 0.08 8.14
N VAL A 447 2.48 -0.78 8.91
CA VAL A 447 1.96 -2.04 9.44
C VAL A 447 2.04 -2.07 10.96
N THR A 448 1.40 -3.04 11.58
CA THR A 448 1.34 -3.14 13.05
C THR A 448 2.58 -3.76 13.67
N SER A 449 3.27 -4.63 12.95
CA SER A 449 4.41 -5.38 13.49
C SER A 449 5.56 -5.51 12.52
N GLY A 450 6.78 -5.74 13.04
CA GLY A 450 7.95 -6.08 12.23
C GLY A 450 7.81 -7.43 11.51
N ILE A 451 6.91 -8.32 11.96
CA ILE A 451 6.60 -9.56 11.27
C ILE A 451 5.90 -9.24 9.96
N ASP A 452 4.89 -8.38 9.98
CA ASP A 452 4.16 -7.95 8.79
C ASP A 452 5.11 -7.27 7.79
N SER A 453 6.03 -6.42 8.28
CA SER A 453 7.06 -5.81 7.45
C SER A 453 7.92 -6.86 6.73
N ARG A 454 8.35 -7.91 7.44
CA ARG A 454 9.13 -9.01 6.84
C ARG A 454 8.32 -9.84 5.85
N VAL A 455 7.04 -10.03 6.08
CA VAL A 455 6.18 -10.72 5.10
C VAL A 455 6.16 -9.96 3.78
N ILE A 456 6.11 -8.62 3.80
CA ILE A 456 6.05 -7.80 2.59
C ILE A 456 7.43 -7.59 1.97
N LEU A 457 8.40 -7.12 2.76
CA LEU A 457 9.68 -6.57 2.27
C LEU A 457 10.88 -7.49 2.51
N ASP A 458 10.69 -8.64 3.17
CA ASP A 458 11.77 -9.50 3.69
C ASP A 458 12.69 -8.78 4.69
N SER A 459 12.30 -7.60 5.17
CA SER A 459 13.04 -6.75 6.12
C SER A 459 12.10 -6.00 7.06
N ASN A 460 12.63 -5.56 8.21
CA ASN A 460 11.90 -4.67 9.12
C ASN A 460 11.88 -3.23 8.59
N GLY A 461 11.00 -2.38 9.12
CA GLY A 461 10.98 -0.94 8.91
C GLY A 461 9.60 -0.36 8.62
N ALA A 462 8.68 -1.12 8.04
CA ALA A 462 7.32 -0.64 7.76
C ALA A 462 6.48 -0.43 9.04
N GLU A 463 6.82 -1.09 10.14
CA GLU A 463 6.23 -0.88 11.47
C GLU A 463 6.57 0.49 12.07
N SER A 464 7.62 1.13 11.59
CA SER A 464 8.06 2.46 12.06
C SER A 464 7.52 3.62 11.20
N LEU A 465 6.76 3.34 10.16
CA LEU A 465 6.16 4.34 9.28
C LEU A 465 5.03 5.11 9.98
N LEU A 466 4.83 6.36 9.56
CA LEU A 466 3.88 7.29 10.18
C LEU A 466 2.43 7.06 9.77
N GLY A 467 2.17 6.32 8.68
CA GLY A 467 0.87 6.25 8.03
C GLY A 467 0.62 7.44 7.10
N ASN A 468 -0.63 7.67 6.69
CA ASN A 468 -1.02 8.79 5.82
C ASN A 468 -0.17 8.91 4.53
N GLY A 469 0.12 7.79 3.91
CA GLY A 469 0.90 7.74 2.66
C GLY A 469 2.42 7.59 2.84
N ASP A 470 2.92 7.52 4.07
CA ASP A 470 4.32 7.19 4.34
C ASP A 470 4.56 5.70 4.06
N MET A 471 5.49 5.39 3.17
CA MET A 471 5.71 4.04 2.66
C MET A 471 7.18 3.70 2.47
N LEU A 472 7.49 2.42 2.42
CA LEU A 472 8.76 1.88 1.95
C LEU A 472 8.57 1.27 0.55
N PHE A 473 9.32 1.74 -0.41
CA PHE A 473 9.34 1.22 -1.77
C PHE A 473 10.59 0.38 -2.02
N LEU A 474 10.40 -0.89 -2.32
CA LEU A 474 11.43 -1.83 -2.75
C LEU A 474 11.40 -1.91 -4.28
N SER A 475 12.35 -1.24 -4.92
CA SER A 475 12.59 -1.38 -6.36
C SER A 475 13.42 -2.63 -6.65
N PRO A 476 13.11 -3.39 -7.70
CA PRO A 476 13.93 -4.54 -8.12
C PRO A 476 15.39 -4.18 -8.41
N GLU A 477 15.64 -2.95 -8.88
CA GLU A 477 16.97 -2.47 -9.23
C GLU A 477 17.80 -2.09 -7.99
N ALA A 478 17.14 -1.54 -6.96
CA ALA A 478 17.85 -1.05 -5.76
C ALA A 478 18.13 -2.15 -4.73
N GLY A 479 17.25 -3.16 -4.63
CA GLY A 479 17.39 -4.27 -3.68
C GLY A 479 17.22 -3.90 -2.20
N ILE A 480 17.10 -2.61 -1.88
CA ILE A 480 16.92 -2.06 -0.53
C ILE A 480 15.71 -1.14 -0.55
N PRO A 481 14.79 -1.26 0.45
CA PRO A 481 13.63 -0.37 0.52
C PRO A 481 14.03 1.08 0.77
N SER A 482 13.48 2.00 -0.03
CA SER A 482 13.61 3.46 0.18
C SER A 482 12.33 4.03 0.77
N ARG A 483 12.43 5.00 1.68
CA ARG A 483 11.28 5.68 2.26
C ARG A 483 10.76 6.76 1.33
N VAL A 484 9.46 6.77 1.13
CA VAL A 484 8.77 7.68 0.20
C VAL A 484 7.48 8.17 0.85
N GLN A 485 7.22 9.47 0.78
CA GLN A 485 5.89 10.00 1.05
C GLN A 485 5.07 9.93 -0.23
N GLY A 486 4.02 9.13 -0.21
CA GLY A 486 3.14 8.90 -1.36
C GLY A 486 2.35 10.13 -1.78
N VAL A 487 2.01 10.18 -3.07
CA VAL A 487 1.16 11.24 -3.62
C VAL A 487 -0.26 11.13 -3.08
N MET A 488 -0.89 12.27 -2.87
CA MET A 488 -2.29 12.41 -2.49
C MET A 488 -3.09 12.85 -3.71
N ILE A 489 -4.21 12.18 -3.94
CA ILE A 489 -5.23 12.54 -4.91
C ILE A 489 -6.58 12.59 -4.22
N THR A 490 -7.47 13.46 -4.68
CA THR A 490 -8.82 13.62 -4.16
C THR A 490 -9.85 13.00 -5.11
N ASP A 491 -11.02 12.65 -4.58
CA ASP A 491 -12.12 12.10 -5.38
C ASP A 491 -12.58 13.08 -6.48
N GLN A 492 -12.56 14.38 -6.19
CA GLN A 492 -12.88 15.41 -7.18
C GLN A 492 -11.90 15.46 -8.35
N GLU A 493 -10.61 15.20 -8.11
CA GLU A 493 -9.61 15.13 -9.18
C GLU A 493 -9.85 13.91 -10.05
N ILE A 494 -10.15 12.76 -9.44
CA ILE A 494 -10.48 11.51 -10.15
C ILE A 494 -11.72 11.73 -11.04
N GLU A 495 -12.79 12.31 -10.48
CA GLU A 495 -14.03 12.59 -11.19
C GLU A 495 -13.81 13.51 -12.41
N LYS A 496 -13.00 14.57 -12.26
CA LYS A 496 -12.65 15.46 -13.37
C LYS A 496 -11.93 14.73 -14.49
N VAL A 497 -11.03 13.80 -14.16
CA VAL A 497 -10.29 13.01 -15.15
C VAL A 497 -11.24 12.06 -15.89
N ILE A 498 -12.15 11.40 -15.16
CA ILE A 498 -13.17 10.52 -15.75
C ILE A 498 -14.08 11.31 -16.69
N THR A 499 -14.61 12.45 -16.23
CA THR A 499 -15.49 13.33 -17.01
C THR A 499 -14.80 13.83 -18.29
N HIS A 500 -13.51 14.19 -18.21
CA HIS A 500 -12.75 14.59 -19.41
C HIS A 500 -12.74 13.47 -20.46
N TRP A 501 -12.47 12.23 -20.04
CA TRP A 501 -12.42 11.10 -20.96
C TRP A 501 -13.80 10.70 -21.50
N GLN A 502 -14.86 10.80 -20.70
CA GLN A 502 -16.24 10.57 -21.14
C GLN A 502 -16.68 11.56 -22.22
N ASN A 503 -16.36 12.85 -22.03
CA ASN A 503 -16.69 13.90 -23.00
C ASN A 503 -15.90 13.76 -24.31
N SER A 504 -14.81 13.01 -24.31
CA SER A 504 -13.93 12.83 -25.48
C SER A 504 -14.31 11.62 -26.34
N ARG A 505 -15.30 10.82 -25.94
CA ARG A 505 -15.72 9.59 -26.63
C ARG A 505 -17.20 9.29 -26.44
N ASP A 506 -17.81 8.77 -27.52
CA ASP A 506 -19.10 8.07 -27.44
C ASP A 506 -18.92 6.78 -26.63
N GLU A 507 -19.88 6.47 -25.74
CA GLU A 507 -19.86 5.25 -24.93
C GLU A 507 -19.91 4.01 -25.84
N ASP A 508 -18.79 3.31 -25.98
CA ASP A 508 -18.80 1.94 -26.46
C ASP A 508 -19.36 1.05 -25.35
N GLY A 509 -20.66 0.83 -25.36
CA GLY A 509 -21.37 -0.10 -24.45
C GLY A 509 -21.05 -1.57 -24.70
N ALA A 510 -19.81 -1.89 -25.14
CA ALA A 510 -19.40 -3.25 -25.38
C ALA A 510 -19.37 -4.07 -24.09
N ALA A 511 -19.97 -5.25 -24.10
CA ALA A 511 -19.91 -6.19 -22.99
C ALA A 511 -18.45 -6.51 -22.62
N PRO A 512 -18.12 -6.70 -21.34
CA PRO A 512 -16.78 -7.08 -20.91
C PRO A 512 -16.28 -8.33 -21.64
N PRO A 513 -15.03 -8.39 -22.06
CA PRO A 513 -14.54 -9.50 -22.89
C PRO A 513 -14.57 -10.86 -22.17
N TRP A 514 -14.59 -10.88 -20.84
CA TRP A 514 -14.72 -12.10 -20.04
C TRP A 514 -16.15 -12.63 -19.92
N GLU A 515 -17.17 -11.88 -20.35
CA GLU A 515 -18.57 -12.30 -20.27
C GLU A 515 -18.82 -13.61 -21.02
N ARG A 516 -18.12 -13.84 -22.13
CA ARG A 516 -18.21 -15.09 -22.90
C ARG A 516 -17.72 -16.28 -22.09
N LEU A 517 -16.58 -16.13 -21.40
CA LEU A 517 -16.01 -17.20 -20.56
C LEU A 517 -16.82 -17.48 -19.29
N LEU A 518 -17.58 -16.47 -18.80
CA LEU A 518 -18.47 -16.66 -17.64
C LEU A 518 -19.77 -17.38 -18.03
N ASN A 519 -20.21 -17.19 -19.26
CA ASN A 519 -21.44 -17.83 -19.80
C ASN A 519 -21.17 -19.22 -20.41
N GLU A 520 -19.91 -19.55 -20.68
CA GLU A 520 -19.52 -20.93 -20.98
C GLU A 520 -19.58 -21.71 -19.67
N PRO A 521 -20.33 -22.81 -19.57
CA PRO A 521 -20.32 -23.65 -18.38
C PRO A 521 -18.86 -23.97 -18.08
N GLU A 522 -18.47 -23.91 -16.79
CA GLU A 522 -17.17 -24.40 -16.35
C GLU A 522 -17.08 -25.86 -16.82
N HIS A 523 -16.50 -26.09 -17.98
CA HIS A 523 -16.03 -27.41 -18.32
C HIS A 523 -14.91 -27.69 -17.32
N GLY A 524 -15.35 -28.25 -16.20
CA GLY A 524 -14.49 -28.80 -15.20
C GLY A 524 -13.54 -29.77 -15.89
N VAL A 525 -12.31 -29.80 -15.46
CA VAL A 525 -11.30 -30.76 -15.89
C VAL A 525 -11.20 -30.89 -17.42
N ASP A 526 -10.06 -30.52 -18.01
CA ASP A 526 -9.71 -30.70 -19.43
C ASP A 526 -10.55 -31.82 -20.09
N ASP A 527 -11.41 -31.50 -21.08
CA ASP A 527 -12.22 -32.53 -21.78
C ASP A 527 -11.35 -33.71 -22.21
N ALA A 528 -10.11 -33.45 -22.61
CA ALA A 528 -9.10 -34.45 -22.88
C ALA A 528 -8.73 -35.32 -21.66
N LEU A 529 -8.80 -34.78 -20.44
CA LEU A 529 -8.52 -35.51 -19.22
C LEU A 529 -9.74 -36.34 -18.77
N ILE A 530 -10.95 -35.87 -19.05
CA ILE A 530 -12.19 -36.62 -18.85
C ILE A 530 -12.22 -37.81 -19.80
N GLU A 531 -11.95 -37.62 -21.11
CA GLU A 531 -11.86 -38.73 -22.07
C GLU A 531 -10.79 -39.74 -21.66
N GLN A 532 -9.59 -39.31 -21.23
CA GLN A 532 -8.57 -40.20 -20.71
C GLN A 532 -9.03 -40.95 -19.44
N ALA A 533 -9.77 -40.29 -18.57
CA ALA A 533 -10.30 -40.90 -17.36
C ALA A 533 -11.38 -41.94 -17.67
N ILE A 534 -12.28 -41.63 -18.60
CA ILE A 534 -13.29 -42.59 -19.12
C ILE A 534 -12.57 -43.83 -19.68
N GLY A 535 -11.56 -43.64 -20.54
CA GLY A 535 -10.79 -44.75 -21.11
C GLY A 535 -10.02 -45.57 -20.05
N VAL A 536 -9.54 -44.96 -18.97
CA VAL A 536 -8.91 -45.66 -17.86
C VAL A 536 -9.92 -46.48 -17.06
N VAL A 537 -11.09 -45.90 -16.75
CA VAL A 537 -12.16 -46.53 -15.98
C VAL A 537 -12.78 -47.69 -16.76
N GLN A 538 -13.08 -47.52 -18.02
CA GLN A 538 -13.60 -48.57 -18.92
C GLN A 538 -12.64 -49.76 -19.01
N LYS A 539 -11.35 -49.51 -19.31
CA LYS A 539 -10.32 -50.58 -19.41
C LYS A 539 -10.05 -51.30 -18.08
N SER A 540 -10.20 -50.62 -16.97
CA SER A 540 -9.90 -51.22 -15.65
C SER A 540 -11.13 -51.85 -15.01
N GLN A 541 -12.35 -51.53 -15.46
CA GLN A 541 -13.63 -51.90 -14.85
C GLN A 541 -13.69 -51.59 -13.35
N ARG A 542 -12.97 -50.53 -12.95
CA ARG A 542 -12.85 -50.04 -11.58
C ARG A 542 -12.68 -48.51 -11.59
N ALA A 543 -13.38 -47.83 -10.70
CA ALA A 543 -13.30 -46.41 -10.56
C ALA A 543 -12.93 -46.02 -9.12
N SER A 544 -11.75 -45.43 -8.96
CA SER A 544 -11.32 -44.84 -7.68
C SER A 544 -10.36 -43.68 -7.91
N ALA A 545 -10.38 -42.71 -6.99
CA ALA A 545 -9.46 -41.56 -7.04
C ALA A 545 -7.99 -41.99 -7.04
N SER A 546 -7.64 -43.08 -6.34
CA SER A 546 -6.28 -43.64 -6.30
C SER A 546 -5.87 -44.29 -7.62
N LEU A 547 -6.81 -44.85 -8.38
CA LEU A 547 -6.56 -45.41 -9.71
C LEU A 547 -6.27 -44.28 -10.71
N LEU A 548 -7.16 -43.28 -10.74
CA LEU A 548 -7.03 -42.10 -11.62
C LEU A 548 -5.75 -41.31 -11.31
N GLN A 549 -5.42 -41.11 -10.03
CA GLN A 549 -4.17 -40.46 -9.61
C GLN A 549 -2.94 -41.17 -10.21
N ARG A 550 -2.87 -42.49 -10.10
CA ARG A 550 -1.71 -43.28 -10.59
C ARG A 550 -1.64 -43.33 -12.11
N ARG A 551 -2.78 -43.52 -12.78
CA ARG A 551 -2.81 -43.71 -14.24
C ARG A 551 -2.63 -42.42 -14.99
N LEU A 552 -3.25 -41.34 -14.53
CA LEU A 552 -3.20 -40.00 -15.15
C LEU A 552 -2.08 -39.12 -14.58
N ARG A 553 -1.36 -39.59 -13.53
CA ARG A 553 -0.28 -38.86 -12.85
C ARG A 553 -0.72 -37.46 -12.34
N ILE A 554 -1.92 -37.38 -11.79
CA ILE A 554 -2.52 -36.17 -11.22
C ILE A 554 -2.53 -36.23 -9.69
N GLY A 555 -2.69 -35.08 -9.03
CA GLY A 555 -2.84 -35.03 -7.57
C GLY A 555 -4.18 -35.65 -7.08
N TYR A 556 -4.21 -36.18 -5.86
CA TYR A 556 -5.41 -36.80 -5.27
C TYR A 556 -6.65 -35.89 -5.30
N PRO A 557 -6.58 -34.57 -4.97
CA PRO A 557 -7.75 -33.69 -5.04
C PRO A 557 -8.34 -33.58 -6.45
N ARG A 558 -7.48 -33.57 -7.49
CA ARG A 558 -7.91 -33.51 -8.89
C ARG A 558 -8.51 -34.83 -9.34
N ALA A 559 -7.93 -35.95 -8.88
CA ALA A 559 -8.46 -37.28 -9.17
C ALA A 559 -9.83 -37.52 -8.48
N ALA A 560 -10.05 -36.99 -7.29
CA ALA A 560 -11.33 -37.07 -6.59
C ALA A 560 -12.42 -36.29 -7.35
N ARG A 561 -12.15 -35.03 -7.74
CA ARG A 561 -13.09 -34.22 -8.55
C ARG A 561 -13.41 -34.87 -9.88
N LEU A 562 -12.39 -35.42 -10.56
CA LEU A 562 -12.57 -36.11 -11.81
C LEU A 562 -13.48 -37.34 -11.65
N LEU A 563 -13.39 -38.04 -10.53
CA LEU A 563 -14.25 -39.18 -10.22
C LEU A 563 -15.69 -38.75 -9.92
N ASP A 564 -15.90 -37.58 -9.31
CA ASP A 564 -17.23 -37.00 -9.09
C ASP A 564 -17.85 -36.53 -10.41
N GLU A 565 -17.05 -35.98 -11.30
CA GLU A 565 -17.48 -35.56 -12.65
C GLU A 565 -17.85 -36.75 -13.54
N LEU A 566 -17.15 -37.89 -13.43
CA LEU A 566 -17.51 -39.16 -14.06
C LEU A 566 -18.83 -39.74 -13.50
N GLU A 567 -19.18 -39.47 -12.22
CA GLU A 567 -20.49 -39.80 -11.66
C GLU A 567 -21.59 -38.93 -12.27
N ASP A 568 -21.35 -37.60 -12.36
CA ASP A 568 -22.29 -36.65 -12.97
C ASP A 568 -22.56 -36.97 -14.46
N LEU A 569 -21.54 -37.47 -15.16
CA LEU A 569 -21.65 -37.93 -16.54
C LEU A 569 -22.29 -39.34 -16.67
N GLY A 570 -22.60 -40.02 -15.57
CA GLY A 570 -23.20 -41.35 -15.57
C GLY A 570 -22.25 -42.48 -15.97
N VAL A 571 -20.94 -42.23 -16.01
CA VAL A 571 -19.92 -43.23 -16.36
C VAL A 571 -19.64 -44.18 -15.16
N VAL A 572 -19.75 -43.66 -13.97
CA VAL A 572 -19.55 -44.43 -12.71
C VAL A 572 -20.71 -44.27 -11.75
N GLY A 573 -20.93 -45.24 -10.92
CA GLY A 573 -21.99 -45.26 -9.91
C GLY A 573 -21.70 -44.32 -8.72
N PRO A 574 -22.74 -44.10 -7.88
CA PRO A 574 -22.65 -43.15 -6.77
C PRO A 574 -21.65 -43.61 -5.69
N SER A 575 -21.11 -42.60 -4.97
CA SER A 575 -20.15 -42.84 -3.90
C SER A 575 -20.72 -43.68 -2.76
N LEU A 576 -20.10 -44.83 -2.48
CA LEU A 576 -20.49 -45.74 -1.38
C LEU A 576 -19.87 -45.34 -0.02
N GLY A 577 -19.15 -44.19 0.05
CA GLY A 577 -18.47 -43.70 1.24
C GLY A 577 -17.19 -44.47 1.62
N GLY A 578 -16.27 -43.79 2.35
CA GLY A 578 -15.04 -44.44 2.87
C GLY A 578 -13.94 -44.73 1.86
N GLY A 579 -13.91 -44.04 0.70
CA GLY A 579 -12.84 -44.23 -0.29
C GLY A 579 -12.88 -45.56 -1.05
N ARG A 580 -14.03 -46.20 -1.06
CA ARG A 580 -14.25 -47.45 -1.81
C ARG A 580 -14.32 -47.19 -3.31
N GLU A 581 -14.00 -48.26 -4.08
CA GLU A 581 -14.13 -48.24 -5.55
C GLU A 581 -15.61 -48.08 -5.92
N ARG A 582 -15.92 -47.29 -6.96
CA ARG A 582 -17.25 -47.09 -7.51
C ARG A 582 -17.46 -48.09 -8.68
N ASP A 583 -18.69 -48.52 -8.88
CA ASP A 583 -19.05 -49.39 -9.98
C ASP A 583 -19.00 -48.64 -11.30
N VAL A 584 -18.54 -49.26 -12.39
CA VAL A 584 -18.48 -48.68 -13.72
C VAL A 584 -19.81 -49.03 -14.42
N LEU A 585 -20.47 -47.98 -14.95
CA LEU A 585 -21.81 -48.10 -15.57
C LEU A 585 -21.77 -48.20 -17.11
N VAL A 586 -20.59 -47.97 -17.71
CA VAL A 586 -20.40 -48.00 -19.18
C VAL A 586 -19.57 -49.22 -19.55
N ASP A 587 -20.10 -50.11 -20.32
CA ASP A 587 -19.45 -51.30 -20.85
C ASP A 587 -18.39 -50.92 -21.92
N GLU A 588 -17.39 -51.81 -22.14
CA GLU A 588 -16.50 -51.68 -23.30
C GLU A 588 -17.35 -51.70 -24.56
N ASP A 589 -17.31 -50.61 -25.35
CA ASP A 589 -17.93 -50.60 -26.67
C ASP A 589 -17.27 -51.71 -27.48
N ASP A 590 -18.14 -52.59 -27.94
CA ASP A 590 -17.85 -53.70 -28.85
C ASP A 590 -17.54 -53.07 -30.24
N ASP A 591 -16.30 -52.55 -30.42
CA ASP A 591 -15.79 -52.15 -31.73
C ASP A 591 -15.52 -53.39 -32.57
N SER A 592 -16.63 -54.04 -32.97
CA SER A 592 -16.63 -55.07 -33.99
C SER A 592 -17.76 -54.80 -34.99
N GLU A 593 -17.52 -53.81 -35.90
CA GLU A 593 -17.97 -53.93 -37.29
C GLU A 593 -17.18 -52.96 -38.20
#